data_f7decb40d70b1645988a27b973ed482b
#
_entry.id   f7decb40d70b1645988a27b973ed482b
#
_cell.length_a   1.000
_cell.length_b   1.000
_cell.length_c   1.000
_cell.angle_alpha   90.00
_cell.angle_beta   90.00
_cell.angle_gamma   90.00
#
_symmetry.space_group_name_H-M   'P 1'
#
loop_
_entity.id
_entity.type
_entity.pdbx_description
1 polymer ?
#
loop_
_entity_poly.entity_id
_entity_poly.type
_entity_poly.pdbx_seq_one_letter_code
_entity_poly.pdbx_strand_id
1 'polypeptide(L)'
;MIAHPRIPFLAAIAVALVVSACATAPAQRSGEADQAQAVSEAKPLERAEPLPKQELTGQILYQALLAEIAGQRGNIGLSASAYLDLARTTRDPRVARRAAEIALHGRNLDMALQAARLWVEIDADSSQARQMLAGLLVSANRLDELQPHVAKLLMQEGENLRDGLLRLNRLFARYPDKKAVLAIVEQLTVPYVGLAEAHFARAQAALNAAEWQRGVAEADKALALRSDWDVAVMLKAQLQRQDSPGTSIETLRTYLAGHPQAREVRLQYARSLVGARMFPQARAEFQRLLGDFPGNVDVIYAVAVLSMQLSDWATAEENFRKLLGRDFTEADTVRLYLGQIAEEGKRDGEALRWYGEVAPGEQHLAAQMRIAQLLARQGKLEEGRRHLQETRTADNADRIPLLLAESQLLRDAGKIREAFELLDTRLAAQPEQPELLYESALLAEKLGRQDVLEANLRKLIRIKPDHAHAYNALGYSLAERNQRLAEAEQLIAKALQLSPDDPFITDSMGWVLYRKGDTAGALTYLQRAYSIRPDPEIAAHLGEVLWVVGRRDEAKMTWQEAAKAHPGNEVLTEVIKHFSP
;
A
#
# COMPACT_ATOMS: atom_id res chain seq x y z
N MET A 1 -36.21 -2.19 8.37
CA MET A 1 -35.71 -2.66 7.04
C MET A 1 -34.34 -2.08 6.83
N ILE A 2 -33.28 -2.86 7.03
CA ILE A 2 -31.91 -2.39 6.84
C ILE A 2 -31.66 -2.41 5.33
N ALA A 3 -31.73 -1.24 4.67
CA ALA A 3 -31.26 -1.09 3.32
C ALA A 3 -29.73 -1.22 3.35
N HIS A 4 -29.19 -2.31 2.82
CA HIS A 4 -27.77 -2.39 2.59
C HIS A 4 -27.35 -1.22 1.70
N PRO A 5 -26.35 -0.42 2.12
CA PRO A 5 -25.83 0.61 1.24
C PRO A 5 -25.34 -0.08 -0.04
N ARG A 6 -25.78 0.39 -1.17
CA ARG A 6 -25.06 0.20 -2.43
C ARG A 6 -23.70 0.84 -2.20
N ILE A 7 -22.77 0.05 -1.64
CA ILE A 7 -21.39 0.47 -1.47
C ILE A 7 -20.88 0.71 -2.89
N PRO A 8 -20.40 1.91 -3.22
CA PRO A 8 -19.58 2.08 -4.39
C PRO A 8 -18.23 1.38 -4.08
N PHE A 9 -18.20 0.07 -4.29
CA PHE A 9 -17.02 -0.79 -4.09
C PHE A 9 -15.83 -0.36 -4.98
N LEU A 10 -16.08 0.61 -5.87
CA LEU A 10 -15.17 1.06 -6.91
C LEU A 10 -14.11 2.09 -6.48
N ALA A 11 -14.35 2.84 -5.40
CA ALA A 11 -13.49 3.99 -5.11
C ALA A 11 -12.24 3.68 -4.27
N ALA A 12 -12.24 2.59 -3.51
CA ALA A 12 -11.17 2.33 -2.53
C ALA A 12 -10.01 1.48 -3.09
N ILE A 13 -10.25 0.60 -4.06
CA ILE A 13 -9.25 -0.36 -4.56
C ILE A 13 -8.35 0.25 -5.63
N ALA A 14 -8.89 1.09 -6.52
CA ALA A 14 -8.14 1.67 -7.64
C ALA A 14 -7.01 2.64 -7.22
N VAL A 15 -7.17 3.35 -6.09
CA VAL A 15 -6.17 4.35 -5.65
C VAL A 15 -4.94 3.68 -5.02
N ALA A 16 -5.09 2.52 -4.38
CA ALA A 16 -3.97 1.80 -3.76
C ALA A 16 -3.01 1.19 -4.81
N LEU A 17 -3.51 0.74 -5.95
CA LEU A 17 -2.71 0.12 -7.03
C LEU A 17 -1.83 1.13 -7.77
N VAL A 18 -2.28 2.37 -7.99
CA VAL A 18 -1.46 3.42 -8.63
C VAL A 18 -0.22 3.78 -7.79
N VAL A 19 -0.27 3.59 -6.46
CA VAL A 19 0.85 3.87 -5.56
C VAL A 19 1.82 2.68 -5.47
N SER A 20 1.36 1.43 -5.61
CA SER A 20 2.18 0.22 -5.46
C SER A 20 2.93 -0.20 -6.72
N ALA A 21 2.35 -0.03 -7.91
CA ALA A 21 2.92 -0.54 -9.17
C ALA A 21 4.23 0.14 -9.61
N CYS A 22 4.67 1.20 -8.93
CA CYS A 22 5.85 1.97 -9.32
C CYS A 22 7.05 1.85 -8.37
N ALA A 23 7.09 0.85 -7.50
CA ALA A 23 8.22 0.65 -6.58
C ALA A 23 9.41 -0.11 -7.19
N THR A 24 9.25 -0.75 -8.36
CA THR A 24 10.31 -1.53 -9.01
C THR A 24 10.30 -1.31 -10.53
N ALA A 25 10.98 -0.27 -11.00
CA ALA A 25 11.37 -0.20 -12.42
C ALA A 25 12.78 -0.76 -12.59
N PRO A 26 12.98 -1.86 -13.34
CA PRO A 26 14.29 -2.20 -13.83
C PRO A 26 14.67 -1.24 -14.97
N ALA A 27 15.88 -0.70 -14.92
CA ALA A 27 16.44 0.10 -15.99
C ALA A 27 16.43 -0.72 -17.30
N GLN A 28 15.59 -0.34 -18.26
CA GLN A 28 15.63 -0.88 -19.60
C GLN A 28 16.93 -0.43 -20.28
N ARG A 29 17.80 -1.39 -20.54
CA ARG A 29 18.91 -1.22 -21.47
C ARG A 29 18.34 -1.18 -22.89
N SER A 30 18.31 -0.01 -23.50
CA SER A 30 18.16 0.12 -24.94
C SER A 30 19.42 -0.44 -25.63
N GLY A 31 19.25 -1.57 -26.32
CA GLY A 31 20.27 -2.06 -27.22
C GLY A 31 20.14 -1.37 -28.57
N GLU A 32 21.07 -0.52 -28.90
CA GLU A 32 21.40 -0.20 -30.29
C GLU A 32 22.86 -0.57 -30.50
N ALA A 33 23.05 -1.53 -31.39
CA ALA A 33 24.35 -1.89 -31.89
C ALA A 33 24.78 -0.84 -32.90
N ASP A 34 25.79 -0.06 -32.53
CA ASP A 34 26.59 0.66 -33.53
C ASP A 34 28.06 0.33 -33.29
N GLN A 35 28.65 -0.31 -34.29
CA GLN A 35 30.07 -0.62 -34.35
C GLN A 35 30.83 0.66 -34.66
N ALA A 36 31.30 1.34 -33.62
CA ALA A 36 32.34 2.33 -33.75
C ALA A 36 33.56 1.89 -32.96
N GLN A 37 34.68 1.82 -33.62
CA GLN A 37 36.00 1.41 -33.14
C GLN A 37 36.30 2.02 -31.76
N ALA A 38 36.34 1.16 -30.75
CA ALA A 38 36.85 1.52 -29.43
C ALA A 38 38.37 1.81 -29.55
N VAL A 39 38.69 3.06 -29.51
CA VAL A 39 40.03 3.51 -29.05
C VAL A 39 40.10 3.04 -27.58
N SER A 40 41.00 2.10 -27.34
CA SER A 40 41.33 1.64 -26.00
C SER A 40 41.79 2.83 -25.16
N GLU A 41 40.88 3.42 -24.36
CA GLU A 41 41.28 4.29 -23.26
C GLU A 41 42.04 3.41 -22.28
N ALA A 42 43.32 3.70 -22.16
CA ALA A 42 44.23 3.06 -21.23
C ALA A 42 43.61 3.18 -19.80
N LYS A 43 43.23 2.05 -19.20
CA LYS A 43 42.93 1.98 -17.75
C LYS A 43 44.00 2.78 -17.01
N PRO A 44 43.64 3.63 -16.04
CA PRO A 44 44.63 4.30 -15.20
C PRO A 44 45.58 3.23 -14.67
N LEU A 45 46.89 3.43 -14.87
CA LEU A 45 47.91 2.53 -14.36
C LEU A 45 47.66 2.31 -12.86
N GLU A 46 47.26 1.11 -12.48
CA GLU A 46 47.18 0.71 -11.07
C GLU A 46 48.52 1.04 -10.45
N ARG A 47 48.50 1.86 -9.39
CA ARG A 47 49.72 2.18 -8.64
C ARG A 47 50.38 0.88 -8.23
N ALA A 48 51.63 0.66 -8.59
CA ALA A 48 52.34 -0.57 -8.25
C ALA A 48 52.30 -0.77 -6.72
N GLU A 49 51.76 -1.89 -6.27
CA GLU A 49 51.69 -2.20 -4.85
C GLU A 49 53.12 -2.22 -4.25
N PRO A 50 53.35 -1.66 -3.04
CA PRO A 50 54.65 -1.65 -2.42
C PRO A 50 55.05 -3.11 -2.08
N LEU A 51 55.90 -3.67 -2.91
CA LEU A 51 56.36 -5.04 -2.72
C LEU A 51 57.48 -5.12 -1.68
N PRO A 52 57.37 -5.99 -0.67
CA PRO A 52 58.44 -6.16 0.30
C PRO A 52 59.66 -6.83 -0.34
N LYS A 53 60.87 -6.33 0.00
CA LYS A 53 62.14 -6.96 -0.38
C LYS A 53 62.46 -8.03 0.68
N GLN A 54 61.94 -9.27 0.50
CA GLN A 54 62.21 -10.36 1.41
C GLN A 54 62.79 -11.57 0.68
N GLU A 55 63.75 -12.23 1.33
CA GLU A 55 64.28 -13.51 0.84
C GLU A 55 63.30 -14.64 1.09
N LEU A 56 63.15 -15.56 0.14
CA LEU A 56 62.32 -16.73 0.27
C LEU A 56 62.98 -17.70 1.24
N THR A 57 62.54 -17.73 2.49
CA THR A 57 62.96 -18.70 3.50
C THR A 57 62.14 -19.97 3.45
N GLY A 58 62.66 -21.09 3.98
CA GLY A 58 61.90 -22.33 4.10
C GLY A 58 60.61 -22.19 4.92
N GLN A 59 60.60 -21.26 5.91
CA GLN A 59 59.42 -20.96 6.71
C GLN A 59 58.32 -20.24 5.89
N ILE A 60 58.71 -19.24 5.10
CA ILE A 60 57.77 -18.51 4.22
C ILE A 60 57.19 -19.48 3.19
N LEU A 61 58.01 -20.33 2.59
CA LEU A 61 57.54 -21.33 1.64
C LEU A 61 56.56 -22.33 2.28
N TYR A 62 56.90 -22.81 3.47
CA TYR A 62 56.00 -23.72 4.22
C TYR A 62 54.66 -23.06 4.53
N GLN A 63 54.64 -21.85 5.04
CA GLN A 63 53.41 -21.13 5.35
C GLN A 63 52.54 -20.88 4.10
N ALA A 64 53.16 -20.49 2.97
CA ALA A 64 52.46 -20.31 1.72
C ALA A 64 51.83 -21.61 1.20
N LEU A 65 52.59 -22.71 1.21
CA LEU A 65 52.06 -24.02 0.79
C LEU A 65 50.94 -24.52 1.73
N LEU A 66 51.10 -24.33 3.03
CA LEU A 66 50.08 -24.69 4.02
C LEU A 66 48.77 -23.92 3.74
N ALA A 67 48.84 -22.62 3.51
CA ALA A 67 47.72 -21.78 3.24
C ALA A 67 46.96 -22.19 1.95
N GLU A 68 47.70 -22.44 0.87
CA GLU A 68 47.11 -22.85 -0.41
C GLU A 68 46.49 -24.26 -0.34
N ILE A 69 47.23 -25.25 0.19
CA ILE A 69 46.75 -26.64 0.29
C ILE A 69 45.52 -26.72 1.21
N ALA A 70 45.53 -26.00 2.33
CA ALA A 70 44.36 -25.93 3.21
C ALA A 70 43.12 -25.36 2.50
N GLY A 71 43.30 -24.29 1.73
CA GLY A 71 42.22 -23.67 0.93
C GLY A 71 41.67 -24.63 -0.12
N GLN A 72 42.54 -25.31 -0.89
CA GLN A 72 42.16 -26.30 -1.90
C GLN A 72 41.41 -27.52 -1.30
N ARG A 73 41.73 -27.89 -0.07
CA ARG A 73 41.07 -28.99 0.66
C ARG A 73 39.81 -28.55 1.40
N GLY A 74 39.35 -27.31 1.24
CA GLY A 74 38.17 -26.78 1.89
C GLY A 74 38.35 -26.43 3.38
N ASN A 75 39.56 -26.51 3.92
CA ASN A 75 39.85 -26.08 5.30
C ASN A 75 40.10 -24.58 5.35
N ILE A 76 39.01 -23.82 5.15
CA ILE A 76 39.04 -22.35 5.00
C ILE A 76 39.60 -21.64 6.23
N GLY A 77 39.28 -22.14 7.45
CA GLY A 77 39.79 -21.55 8.69
C GLY A 77 41.32 -21.66 8.81
N LEU A 78 41.91 -22.82 8.51
CA LEU A 78 43.36 -23.02 8.51
C LEU A 78 44.05 -22.20 7.40
N SER A 79 43.44 -22.13 6.22
CA SER A 79 43.96 -21.35 5.10
C SER A 79 44.00 -19.85 5.46
N ALA A 80 42.92 -19.31 6.02
CA ALA A 80 42.86 -17.90 6.44
C ALA A 80 43.88 -17.56 7.53
N SER A 81 44.04 -18.44 8.54
CA SER A 81 45.05 -18.27 9.60
C SER A 81 46.48 -18.31 9.05
N ALA A 82 46.78 -19.28 8.20
CA ALA A 82 48.11 -19.42 7.60
C ALA A 82 48.45 -18.21 6.69
N TYR A 83 47.49 -17.72 5.91
CA TYR A 83 47.67 -16.49 5.14
C TYR A 83 47.85 -15.25 6.02
N LEU A 84 47.12 -15.12 7.12
CA LEU A 84 47.28 -14.02 8.06
C LEU A 84 48.67 -14.01 8.70
N ASP A 85 49.18 -15.17 9.12
CA ASP A 85 50.52 -15.30 9.68
C ASP A 85 51.60 -15.06 8.64
N LEU A 86 51.39 -15.52 7.40
CA LEU A 86 52.28 -15.21 6.29
C LEU A 86 52.30 -13.70 6.00
N ALA A 87 51.14 -13.03 6.04
CA ALA A 87 51.03 -11.56 5.83
C ALA A 87 51.77 -10.78 6.93
N ARG A 88 51.70 -11.23 8.18
CA ARG A 88 52.46 -10.65 9.32
C ARG A 88 53.99 -10.79 9.12
N THR A 89 54.41 -11.93 8.62
CA THR A 89 55.83 -12.24 8.40
C THR A 89 56.38 -11.48 7.20
N THR A 90 55.64 -11.47 6.09
CA THR A 90 56.12 -10.92 4.82
C THR A 90 55.88 -9.42 4.65
N ARG A 91 54.88 -8.87 5.36
CA ARG A 91 54.39 -7.52 5.17
C ARG A 91 54.03 -7.23 3.68
N ASP A 92 53.53 -8.29 2.99
CA ASP A 92 53.10 -8.17 1.60
C ASP A 92 51.60 -7.84 1.55
N PRO A 93 51.17 -6.70 0.95
CA PRO A 93 49.78 -6.28 0.90
C PRO A 93 48.89 -7.29 0.15
N ARG A 94 49.44 -8.02 -0.84
CA ARG A 94 48.70 -9.03 -1.60
C ARG A 94 48.33 -10.23 -0.73
N VAL A 95 49.24 -10.62 0.15
CA VAL A 95 49.03 -11.73 1.12
C VAL A 95 48.02 -11.30 2.18
N ALA A 96 48.09 -10.08 2.69
CA ALA A 96 47.13 -9.54 3.65
C ALA A 96 45.72 -9.45 3.05
N ARG A 97 45.58 -8.98 1.80
CA ARG A 97 44.36 -8.98 1.03
C ARG A 97 43.79 -10.40 0.91
N ARG A 98 44.63 -11.38 0.49
CA ARG A 98 44.20 -12.76 0.32
C ARG A 98 43.71 -13.35 1.63
N ALA A 99 44.38 -13.09 2.76
CA ALA A 99 43.95 -13.49 4.08
C ALA A 99 42.57 -12.97 4.44
N ALA A 100 42.30 -11.66 4.15
CA ALA A 100 41.00 -11.03 4.40
C ALA A 100 39.91 -11.65 3.54
N GLU A 101 40.15 -11.87 2.25
CA GLU A 101 39.19 -12.46 1.30
C GLU A 101 38.81 -13.91 1.75
N ILE A 102 39.77 -14.73 2.10
CA ILE A 102 39.53 -16.12 2.53
C ILE A 102 38.82 -16.15 3.87
N ALA A 103 39.21 -15.32 4.84
CA ALA A 103 38.52 -15.20 6.12
C ALA A 103 37.06 -14.79 5.97
N LEU A 104 36.78 -13.83 5.06
CA LEU A 104 35.42 -13.40 4.74
C LEU A 104 34.62 -14.52 4.06
N HIS A 105 35.20 -15.24 3.12
CA HIS A 105 34.59 -16.41 2.49
C HIS A 105 34.24 -17.49 3.53
N GLY A 106 35.13 -17.71 4.50
CA GLY A 106 34.91 -18.60 5.64
C GLY A 106 33.96 -18.07 6.72
N ARG A 107 33.34 -16.89 6.49
CA ARG A 107 32.46 -16.21 7.45
C ARG A 107 33.10 -15.94 8.82
N ASN A 108 34.41 -15.84 8.87
CA ASN A 108 35.16 -15.50 10.09
C ASN A 108 35.43 -13.99 10.09
N LEU A 109 34.49 -13.24 10.64
CA LEU A 109 34.51 -11.76 10.63
C LEU A 109 35.71 -11.21 11.43
N ASP A 110 36.05 -11.82 12.56
CA ASP A 110 37.18 -11.35 13.39
C ASP A 110 38.53 -11.52 12.70
N MET A 111 38.74 -12.63 12.03
CA MET A 111 39.97 -12.87 11.27
C MET A 111 40.03 -11.98 10.03
N ALA A 112 38.90 -11.77 9.35
CA ALA A 112 38.80 -10.84 8.21
C ALA A 112 39.16 -9.41 8.64
N LEU A 113 38.66 -8.94 9.79
CA LEU A 113 39.00 -7.64 10.37
C LEU A 113 40.49 -7.53 10.69
N GLN A 114 41.10 -8.57 11.30
CA GLN A 114 42.54 -8.58 11.60
C GLN A 114 43.37 -8.45 10.30
N ALA A 115 43.03 -9.24 9.30
CA ALA A 115 43.72 -9.21 8.00
C ALA A 115 43.56 -7.90 7.26
N ALA A 116 42.34 -7.32 7.25
CA ALA A 116 42.07 -6.03 6.61
C ALA A 116 42.79 -4.87 7.33
N ARG A 117 42.84 -4.88 8.67
CA ARG A 117 43.65 -3.90 9.43
C ARG A 117 45.14 -4.01 9.10
N LEU A 118 45.66 -5.23 9.07
CA LEU A 118 47.04 -5.45 8.66
C LEU A 118 47.28 -4.96 7.24
N TRP A 119 46.36 -5.19 6.31
CA TRP A 119 46.46 -4.67 4.95
C TRP A 119 46.51 -3.14 4.90
N VAL A 120 45.63 -2.44 5.63
CA VAL A 120 45.67 -0.97 5.74
C VAL A 120 46.95 -0.46 6.42
N GLU A 121 47.50 -1.22 7.37
CA GLU A 121 48.77 -0.89 8.02
C GLU A 121 49.97 -1.02 7.04
N ILE A 122 49.98 -2.07 6.23
CA ILE A 122 51.06 -2.33 5.24
C ILE A 122 50.96 -1.32 4.07
N ASP A 123 49.77 -1.09 3.57
CA ASP A 123 49.51 -0.17 2.46
C ASP A 123 48.48 0.88 2.88
N ALA A 124 49.00 1.94 3.53
CA ALA A 124 48.17 3.01 4.10
C ALA A 124 47.48 3.86 3.06
N ASP A 125 47.82 3.81 1.78
CA ASP A 125 47.21 4.58 0.69
C ASP A 125 46.29 3.72 -0.17
N SER A 126 46.16 2.42 0.08
CA SER A 126 45.25 1.54 -0.63
C SER A 126 43.79 1.87 -0.32
N SER A 127 43.06 2.35 -1.32
CA SER A 127 41.63 2.57 -1.23
C SER A 127 40.86 1.24 -1.09
N GLN A 128 41.34 0.17 -1.73
CA GLN A 128 40.74 -1.17 -1.65
C GLN A 128 40.82 -1.73 -0.23
N ALA A 129 42.00 -1.61 0.41
CA ALA A 129 42.18 -2.06 1.80
C ALA A 129 41.23 -1.33 2.76
N ARG A 130 41.11 -0.02 2.61
CA ARG A 130 40.19 0.80 3.43
C ARG A 130 38.73 0.50 3.14
N GLN A 131 38.33 0.28 1.89
CA GLN A 131 36.96 -0.09 1.52
C GLN A 131 36.57 -1.43 2.15
N MET A 132 37.47 -2.42 2.06
CA MET A 132 37.25 -3.72 2.69
C MET A 132 37.12 -3.58 4.21
N LEU A 133 38.06 -2.88 4.86
CA LEU A 133 38.04 -2.66 6.32
C LEU A 133 36.76 -1.92 6.74
N ALA A 134 36.36 -0.87 6.00
CA ALA A 134 35.14 -0.12 6.28
C ALA A 134 33.89 -1.02 6.20
N GLY A 135 33.75 -1.84 5.16
CA GLY A 135 32.64 -2.80 5.02
C GLY A 135 32.59 -3.84 6.16
N LEU A 136 33.77 -4.33 6.58
CA LEU A 136 33.86 -5.27 7.70
C LEU A 136 33.53 -4.62 9.05
N LEU A 137 33.95 -3.37 9.29
CA LEU A 137 33.61 -2.62 10.52
C LEU A 137 32.11 -2.35 10.61
N VAL A 138 31.44 -2.01 9.51
CA VAL A 138 29.97 -1.88 9.47
C VAL A 138 29.31 -3.24 9.80
N SER A 139 29.81 -4.33 9.22
CA SER A 139 29.27 -5.68 9.47
C SER A 139 29.51 -6.16 10.91
N ALA A 140 30.57 -5.67 11.55
CA ALA A 140 30.91 -5.96 12.95
C ALA A 140 30.24 -5.01 13.95
N ASN A 141 29.40 -4.08 13.53
CA ASN A 141 28.79 -3.01 14.34
C ASN A 141 29.81 -2.11 15.08
N ARG A 142 30.99 -1.84 14.46
CA ARG A 142 32.07 -1.06 15.05
C ARG A 142 32.18 0.31 14.36
N LEU A 143 31.12 1.13 14.49
CA LEU A 143 31.04 2.45 13.88
C LEU A 143 32.06 3.45 14.41
N ASP A 144 32.46 3.33 15.67
CA ASP A 144 33.46 4.15 16.32
C ASP A 144 34.83 4.12 15.63
N GLU A 145 35.19 2.97 15.05
CA GLU A 145 36.46 2.81 14.33
C GLU A 145 36.36 3.18 12.85
N LEU A 146 35.14 3.30 12.32
CA LEU A 146 34.89 3.44 10.89
C LEU A 146 35.26 4.85 10.37
N GLN A 147 34.99 5.89 11.18
CA GLN A 147 35.11 7.29 10.78
C GLN A 147 36.45 7.66 10.10
N PRO A 148 37.63 7.34 10.66
CA PRO A 148 38.91 7.73 10.05
C PRO A 148 39.17 7.03 8.70
N HIS A 149 38.65 5.81 8.51
CA HIS A 149 38.82 5.08 7.26
C HIS A 149 37.93 5.66 6.16
N VAL A 150 36.67 5.95 6.43
CA VAL A 150 35.76 6.58 5.45
C VAL A 150 36.18 8.01 5.16
N ALA A 151 36.62 8.78 6.16
CA ALA A 151 37.15 10.14 5.93
C ALA A 151 38.33 10.11 4.97
N LYS A 152 39.28 9.17 5.14
CA LYS A 152 40.43 9.05 4.22
C LYS A 152 40.00 8.59 2.82
N LEU A 153 38.99 7.72 2.71
CA LEU A 153 38.42 7.32 1.40
C LEU A 153 37.83 8.53 0.67
N LEU A 154 37.02 9.34 1.36
CA LEU A 154 36.47 10.57 0.75
C LEU A 154 37.54 11.54 0.31
N MET A 155 38.63 11.70 1.08
CA MET A 155 39.76 12.54 0.69
C MET A 155 40.51 12.01 -0.54
N GLN A 156 40.53 10.68 -0.72
CA GLN A 156 41.17 10.02 -1.87
C GLN A 156 40.34 10.05 -3.15
N GLU A 157 39.02 10.33 -3.06
CA GLU A 157 38.12 10.38 -4.23
C GLU A 157 38.47 11.51 -5.22
N GLY A 158 39.15 12.57 -4.78
CA GLY A 158 39.60 13.68 -5.66
C GLY A 158 38.43 14.29 -6.43
N GLU A 159 38.48 14.21 -7.77
CA GLU A 159 37.41 14.73 -8.65
C GLU A 159 36.08 13.97 -8.49
N ASN A 160 36.12 12.73 -8.03
CA ASN A 160 34.92 11.90 -7.81
C ASN A 160 34.27 12.11 -6.40
N LEU A 161 34.75 13.07 -5.62
CA LEU A 161 34.26 13.32 -4.25
C LEU A 161 32.74 13.51 -4.18
N ARG A 162 32.14 14.21 -5.14
CA ARG A 162 30.67 14.40 -5.19
C ARG A 162 29.95 13.08 -5.29
N ASP A 163 30.39 12.18 -6.14
CA ASP A 163 29.84 10.85 -6.28
C ASP A 163 30.09 9.99 -5.03
N GLY A 164 31.27 10.13 -4.41
CA GLY A 164 31.60 9.52 -3.14
C GLY A 164 30.61 9.91 -2.03
N LEU A 165 30.29 11.18 -1.91
CA LEU A 165 29.29 11.70 -0.97
C LEU A 165 27.89 11.15 -1.24
N LEU A 166 27.46 11.05 -2.50
CA LEU A 166 26.16 10.47 -2.86
C LEU A 166 26.07 8.96 -2.56
N ARG A 167 27.20 8.26 -2.62
CA ARG A 167 27.27 6.83 -2.28
C ARG A 167 27.41 6.55 -0.78
N LEU A 168 27.70 7.55 0.03
CA LEU A 168 28.05 7.39 1.45
C LEU A 168 26.99 6.59 2.24
N ASN A 169 25.71 6.88 2.07
CA ASN A 169 24.62 6.20 2.77
C ASN A 169 24.49 4.70 2.41
N ARG A 170 24.98 4.28 1.23
CA ARG A 170 24.95 2.86 0.82
C ARG A 170 25.84 1.99 1.68
N LEU A 171 26.94 2.54 2.18
CA LEU A 171 27.86 1.85 3.09
C LEU A 171 27.13 1.40 4.37
N PHE A 172 26.18 2.21 4.85
CA PHE A 172 25.45 1.99 6.09
C PHE A 172 24.06 1.37 5.90
N ALA A 173 23.71 0.93 4.68
CA ALA A 173 22.35 0.50 4.35
C ALA A 173 21.84 -0.62 5.29
N ARG A 174 22.71 -1.55 5.68
CA ARG A 174 22.40 -2.69 6.56
C ARG A 174 22.61 -2.42 8.05
N TYR A 175 23.15 -1.27 8.43
CA TYR A 175 23.39 -0.96 9.83
C TYR A 175 22.05 -0.66 10.55
N PRO A 176 21.78 -1.32 11.70
CA PRO A 176 20.47 -1.23 12.35
C PRO A 176 20.17 0.15 12.97
N ASP A 177 21.16 0.73 13.68
CA ASP A 177 20.98 2.02 14.34
C ASP A 177 21.16 3.18 13.35
N LYS A 178 20.03 3.65 12.81
CA LYS A 178 20.00 4.73 11.82
C LYS A 178 20.35 6.10 12.41
N LYS A 179 20.13 6.30 13.73
CA LYS A 179 20.54 7.54 14.41
C LYS A 179 22.04 7.65 14.57
N ALA A 180 22.70 6.54 14.93
CA ALA A 180 24.15 6.49 14.95
C ALA A 180 24.76 6.72 13.55
N VAL A 181 24.13 6.16 12.51
CA VAL A 181 24.52 6.41 11.10
C VAL A 181 24.40 7.88 10.74
N LEU A 182 23.30 8.55 11.12
CA LEU A 182 23.12 10.00 10.88
C LEU A 182 24.25 10.79 11.52
N ALA A 183 24.58 10.53 12.79
CA ALA A 183 25.66 11.22 13.49
C ALA A 183 27.03 11.06 12.79
N ILE A 184 27.34 9.85 12.31
CA ILE A 184 28.58 9.60 11.57
C ILE A 184 28.59 10.29 10.22
N VAL A 185 27.49 10.24 9.45
CA VAL A 185 27.38 10.92 8.15
C VAL A 185 27.59 12.42 8.33
N GLU A 186 27.02 13.02 9.37
CA GLU A 186 27.22 14.43 9.68
C GLU A 186 28.69 14.74 9.98
N GLN A 187 29.37 13.94 10.80
CA GLN A 187 30.78 14.13 11.09
C GLN A 187 31.67 14.00 9.84
N LEU A 188 31.43 12.96 9.04
CA LEU A 188 32.17 12.70 7.80
C LEU A 188 32.03 13.81 6.77
N THR A 189 30.90 14.51 6.77
CA THR A 189 30.58 15.56 5.79
C THR A 189 30.90 16.96 6.27
N VAL A 190 31.39 17.17 7.51
CA VAL A 190 31.82 18.48 8.03
C VAL A 190 32.82 19.21 7.09
N PRO A 191 33.86 18.56 6.55
CA PRO A 191 34.81 19.25 5.66
C PRO A 191 34.20 19.67 4.33
N TYR A 192 33.01 19.18 3.98
CA TYR A 192 32.40 19.30 2.66
C TYR A 192 31.09 20.09 2.64
N VAL A 193 30.83 20.90 3.67
CA VAL A 193 29.60 21.70 3.78
C VAL A 193 29.41 22.75 2.68
N GLY A 194 30.41 23.02 1.89
CA GLY A 194 30.31 23.84 0.67
C GLY A 194 29.74 23.07 -0.55
N LEU A 195 29.51 21.76 -0.44
CA LEU A 195 28.99 20.93 -1.51
C LEU A 195 27.53 20.52 -1.26
N ALA A 196 26.71 20.67 -2.28
CA ALA A 196 25.29 20.26 -2.21
C ALA A 196 25.13 18.77 -1.87
N GLU A 197 26.03 17.92 -2.38
CA GLU A 197 26.04 16.48 -2.19
C GLU A 197 26.28 16.08 -0.71
N ALA A 198 27.03 16.88 0.04
CA ALA A 198 27.24 16.65 1.49
C ALA A 198 25.93 16.85 2.27
N HIS A 199 25.21 17.92 1.99
CA HIS A 199 23.89 18.19 2.59
C HIS A 199 22.84 17.19 2.14
N PHE A 200 22.86 16.75 0.89
CA PHE A 200 22.00 15.68 0.40
C PHE A 200 22.25 14.36 1.14
N ALA A 201 23.53 13.99 1.35
CA ALA A 201 23.87 12.79 2.13
C ALA A 201 23.35 12.85 3.57
N ARG A 202 23.44 14.02 4.24
CA ARG A 202 22.85 14.26 5.57
C ARG A 202 21.33 14.14 5.56
N ALA A 203 20.66 14.78 4.58
CA ALA A 203 19.21 14.71 4.43
C ALA A 203 18.72 13.28 4.24
N GLN A 204 19.43 12.49 3.44
CA GLN A 204 19.10 11.08 3.24
C GLN A 204 19.35 10.23 4.49
N ALA A 205 20.42 10.49 5.25
CA ALA A 205 20.67 9.83 6.53
C ALA A 205 19.59 10.18 7.56
N ALA A 206 19.14 11.45 7.59
CA ALA A 206 18.06 11.91 8.45
C ALA A 206 16.72 11.28 8.07
N LEU A 207 16.42 11.08 6.78
CA LEU A 207 15.25 10.32 6.32
C LEU A 207 15.26 8.90 6.88
N ASN A 208 16.40 8.21 6.78
CA ASN A 208 16.56 6.85 7.28
C ASN A 208 16.45 6.76 8.81
N ALA A 209 16.82 7.82 9.53
CA ALA A 209 16.75 7.93 10.98
C ALA A 209 15.39 8.45 11.52
N ALA A 210 14.43 8.71 10.64
CA ALA A 210 13.13 9.34 10.94
C ALA A 210 13.26 10.74 11.62
N GLU A 211 14.36 11.44 11.35
CA GLU A 211 14.61 12.82 11.83
C GLU A 211 14.17 13.83 10.74
N TRP A 212 12.83 13.89 10.51
CA TRP A 212 12.23 14.55 9.34
C TRP A 212 12.60 16.02 9.19
N GLN A 213 12.43 16.81 10.26
CA GLN A 213 12.72 18.25 10.24
C GLN A 213 14.19 18.56 10.01
N ARG A 214 15.07 17.73 10.58
CA ARG A 214 16.51 17.83 10.36
C ARG A 214 16.86 17.53 8.91
N GLY A 215 16.22 16.50 8.35
CA GLY A 215 16.38 16.14 6.94
C GLY A 215 15.93 17.27 5.99
N VAL A 216 14.80 17.91 6.27
CA VAL A 216 14.30 19.06 5.49
C VAL A 216 15.30 20.20 5.53
N ALA A 217 15.83 20.56 6.71
CA ALA A 217 16.81 21.64 6.84
C ALA A 217 18.10 21.36 6.04
N GLU A 218 18.57 20.12 6.00
CA GLU A 218 19.72 19.74 5.19
C GLU A 218 19.40 19.71 3.68
N ALA A 219 18.19 19.26 3.29
CA ALA A 219 17.75 19.32 1.90
C ALA A 219 17.63 20.79 1.40
N ASP A 220 17.19 21.72 2.26
CA ASP A 220 17.16 23.15 1.94
C ASP A 220 18.55 23.71 1.67
N LYS A 221 19.54 23.32 2.47
CA LYS A 221 20.94 23.74 2.23
C LYS A 221 21.48 23.16 0.94
N ALA A 222 21.15 21.90 0.61
CA ALA A 222 21.53 21.31 -0.66
C ALA A 222 20.95 22.07 -1.85
N LEU A 223 19.67 22.44 -1.78
CA LEU A 223 18.98 23.21 -2.82
C LEU A 223 19.43 24.66 -2.88
N ALA A 224 19.87 25.27 -1.78
CA ALA A 224 20.46 26.60 -1.77
C ALA A 224 21.82 26.64 -2.53
N LEU A 225 22.58 25.55 -2.47
CA LEU A 225 23.83 25.39 -3.20
C LEU A 225 23.64 24.96 -4.67
N ARG A 226 22.54 24.25 -4.96
CA ARG A 226 22.18 23.72 -6.27
C ARG A 226 20.68 23.70 -6.45
N SER A 227 20.10 24.77 -6.94
CA SER A 227 18.65 24.99 -7.03
C SER A 227 17.95 24.15 -8.09
N ASP A 228 18.67 23.65 -9.09
CA ASP A 228 18.19 22.84 -10.23
C ASP A 228 18.34 21.32 -10.00
N TRP A 229 18.23 20.88 -8.75
CA TRP A 229 18.52 19.49 -8.40
C TRP A 229 17.25 18.68 -8.08
N ASP A 230 16.72 18.01 -9.11
CA ASP A 230 15.49 17.21 -9.05
C ASP A 230 15.49 16.21 -7.89
N VAL A 231 16.59 15.47 -7.70
CA VAL A 231 16.68 14.43 -6.65
C VAL A 231 16.63 15.04 -5.25
N ALA A 232 17.20 16.24 -5.06
CA ALA A 232 17.17 16.90 -3.76
C ALA A 232 15.78 17.45 -3.41
N VAL A 233 15.05 18.01 -4.38
CA VAL A 233 13.68 18.47 -4.13
C VAL A 233 12.74 17.29 -3.87
N MET A 234 12.93 16.17 -4.58
CA MET A 234 12.16 14.94 -4.33
C MET A 234 12.41 14.39 -2.92
N LEU A 235 13.68 14.39 -2.46
CA LEU A 235 14.02 13.99 -1.09
C LEU A 235 13.39 14.93 -0.05
N LYS A 236 13.46 16.25 -0.27
CA LYS A 236 12.80 17.24 0.59
C LYS A 236 11.30 16.99 0.69
N ALA A 237 10.63 16.80 -0.43
CA ALA A 237 9.20 16.51 -0.47
C ALA A 237 8.86 15.18 0.24
N GLN A 238 9.70 14.15 0.12
CA GLN A 238 9.53 12.90 0.83
C GLN A 238 9.63 13.07 2.35
N LEU A 239 10.58 13.86 2.83
CA LEU A 239 10.75 14.19 4.25
C LEU A 239 9.54 14.97 4.79
N GLN A 240 9.09 16.00 4.06
CA GLN A 240 7.94 16.83 4.44
C GLN A 240 6.63 16.05 4.51
N ARG A 241 6.46 15.02 3.65
CA ARG A 241 5.23 14.22 3.60
C ARG A 241 4.89 13.55 4.93
N GLN A 242 5.88 13.27 5.79
CA GLN A 242 5.66 12.62 7.08
C GLN A 242 4.95 13.55 8.08
N ASP A 243 5.29 14.84 8.07
CA ASP A 243 4.72 15.83 9.01
C ASP A 243 3.57 16.62 8.34
N SER A 244 3.69 16.97 7.08
CA SER A 244 2.74 17.81 6.36
C SER A 244 2.67 17.46 4.86
N PRO A 245 1.72 16.58 4.47
CA PRO A 245 1.54 16.24 3.06
C PRO A 245 1.28 17.46 2.15
N GLY A 246 0.57 18.48 2.65
CA GLY A 246 0.30 19.71 1.92
C GLY A 246 1.58 20.50 1.57
N THR A 247 2.50 20.62 2.52
CA THR A 247 3.80 21.30 2.32
C THR A 247 4.65 20.56 1.28
N SER A 248 4.63 19.22 1.31
CA SER A 248 5.30 18.39 0.31
C SER A 248 4.80 18.67 -1.11
N ILE A 249 3.48 18.73 -1.29
CA ILE A 249 2.82 19.04 -2.57
C ILE A 249 3.22 20.44 -3.05
N GLU A 250 3.20 21.43 -2.16
CA GLU A 250 3.55 22.81 -2.49
C GLU A 250 5.02 22.97 -2.89
N THR A 251 5.93 22.24 -2.23
CA THR A 251 7.35 22.21 -2.59
C THR A 251 7.55 21.70 -4.01
N LEU A 252 6.91 20.58 -4.38
CA LEU A 252 7.01 20.03 -5.73
C LEU A 252 6.37 20.95 -6.77
N ARG A 253 5.22 21.54 -6.45
CA ARG A 253 4.50 22.49 -7.31
C ARG A 253 5.38 23.70 -7.63
N THR A 254 5.97 24.29 -6.58
CA THR A 254 6.83 25.49 -6.72
C THR A 254 8.07 25.20 -7.56
N TYR A 255 8.70 24.05 -7.33
CA TYR A 255 9.85 23.63 -8.13
C TYR A 255 9.49 23.47 -9.61
N LEU A 256 8.36 22.80 -9.91
CA LEU A 256 7.90 22.58 -11.29
C LEU A 256 7.51 23.87 -12.01
N ALA A 257 7.17 24.94 -11.30
CA ALA A 257 6.92 26.25 -11.90
C ALA A 257 8.21 26.85 -12.53
N GLY A 258 9.37 26.62 -11.90
CA GLY A 258 10.68 27.02 -12.43
C GLY A 258 11.31 25.98 -13.36
N HIS A 259 10.94 24.71 -13.22
CA HIS A 259 11.55 23.57 -13.93
C HIS A 259 10.49 22.69 -14.60
N PRO A 260 9.76 23.21 -15.61
CA PRO A 260 8.61 22.50 -16.21
C PRO A 260 8.99 21.20 -16.92
N GLN A 261 10.27 20.97 -17.21
CA GLN A 261 10.79 19.76 -17.86
C GLN A 261 11.25 18.68 -16.86
N ALA A 262 11.16 18.94 -15.55
CA ALA A 262 11.56 18.00 -14.50
C ALA A 262 10.52 16.85 -14.37
N ARG A 263 10.62 15.86 -15.26
CA ARG A 263 9.62 14.79 -15.44
C ARG A 263 9.45 13.89 -14.21
N GLU A 264 10.56 13.52 -13.57
CA GLU A 264 10.56 12.70 -12.36
C GLU A 264 9.90 13.43 -11.18
N VAL A 265 10.17 14.73 -11.04
CA VAL A 265 9.52 15.58 -10.05
C VAL A 265 8.02 15.69 -10.32
N ARG A 266 7.62 15.85 -11.60
CA ARG A 266 6.20 15.87 -12.00
C ARG A 266 5.51 14.56 -11.68
N LEU A 267 6.16 13.42 -11.90
CA LEU A 267 5.62 12.12 -11.55
C LEU A 267 5.41 12.00 -10.03
N GLN A 268 6.38 12.42 -9.24
CA GLN A 268 6.24 12.42 -7.78
C GLN A 268 5.14 13.39 -7.32
N TYR A 269 5.03 14.55 -7.95
CA TYR A 269 3.96 15.52 -7.68
C TYR A 269 2.58 14.93 -7.96
N ALA A 270 2.40 14.32 -9.13
CA ALA A 270 1.15 13.66 -9.50
C ALA A 270 0.75 12.56 -8.51
N ARG A 271 1.72 11.72 -8.08
CA ARG A 271 1.50 10.69 -7.05
C ARG A 271 1.13 11.29 -5.69
N SER A 272 1.76 12.38 -5.29
CA SER A 272 1.45 13.08 -4.04
C SER A 272 0.02 13.64 -4.05
N LEU A 273 -0.43 14.17 -5.20
CA LEU A 273 -1.80 14.63 -5.41
C LEU A 273 -2.82 13.49 -5.31
N VAL A 274 -2.51 12.30 -5.85
CA VAL A 274 -3.36 11.10 -5.68
C VAL A 274 -3.48 10.74 -4.20
N GLY A 275 -2.38 10.70 -3.46
CA GLY A 275 -2.38 10.42 -2.03
C GLY A 275 -3.20 11.42 -1.21
N ALA A 276 -3.24 12.68 -1.65
CA ALA A 276 -4.06 13.74 -1.05
C ALA A 276 -5.51 13.79 -1.58
N ARG A 277 -5.93 12.83 -2.42
CA ARG A 277 -7.24 12.77 -3.09
C ARG A 277 -7.57 13.98 -3.98
N MET A 278 -6.55 14.70 -4.43
CA MET A 278 -6.68 15.83 -5.36
C MET A 278 -6.74 15.31 -6.80
N PHE A 279 -7.73 14.45 -7.09
CA PHE A 279 -7.81 13.68 -8.34
C PHE A 279 -7.85 14.52 -9.62
N PRO A 280 -8.56 15.67 -9.69
CA PRO A 280 -8.54 16.51 -10.89
C PRO A 280 -7.14 17.02 -11.23
N GLN A 281 -6.40 17.48 -10.21
CA GLN A 281 -5.04 18.00 -10.38
C GLN A 281 -4.06 16.86 -10.72
N ALA A 282 -4.19 15.73 -10.03
CA ALA A 282 -3.39 14.54 -10.32
C ALA A 282 -3.52 14.10 -11.77
N ARG A 283 -4.76 14.02 -12.28
CA ARG A 283 -5.04 13.66 -13.67
C ARG A 283 -4.39 14.64 -14.65
N ALA A 284 -4.47 15.94 -14.38
CA ALA A 284 -3.88 16.94 -15.25
C ALA A 284 -2.34 16.77 -15.36
N GLU A 285 -1.66 16.44 -14.26
CA GLU A 285 -0.22 16.20 -14.28
C GLU A 285 0.14 14.87 -14.99
N PHE A 286 -0.65 13.79 -14.77
CA PHE A 286 -0.46 12.55 -15.52
C PHE A 286 -0.75 12.72 -17.02
N GLN A 287 -1.72 13.56 -17.42
CA GLN A 287 -1.96 13.88 -18.83
C GLN A 287 -0.78 14.64 -19.47
N ARG A 288 -0.11 15.53 -18.73
CA ARG A 288 1.13 16.18 -19.20
C ARG A 288 2.24 15.14 -19.39
N LEU A 289 2.42 14.24 -18.42
CA LEU A 289 3.37 13.14 -18.54
C LEU A 289 3.05 12.20 -19.70
N LEU A 290 1.78 11.98 -20.00
CA LEU A 290 1.34 11.17 -21.13
C LEU A 290 1.72 11.85 -22.48
N GLY A 291 1.69 13.19 -22.54
CA GLY A 291 2.19 13.93 -23.69
C GLY A 291 3.69 13.71 -23.93
N ASP A 292 4.48 13.66 -22.85
CA ASP A 292 5.91 13.40 -22.91
C ASP A 292 6.24 11.91 -23.19
N PHE A 293 5.41 11.01 -22.69
CA PHE A 293 5.61 9.56 -22.77
C PHE A 293 4.33 8.81 -23.23
N PRO A 294 3.91 8.98 -24.49
CA PRO A 294 2.63 8.44 -24.98
C PRO A 294 2.57 6.90 -25.00
N GLY A 295 3.72 6.26 -24.80
CA GLY A 295 3.83 4.80 -24.73
C GLY A 295 3.92 4.22 -23.32
N ASN A 296 4.04 5.04 -22.28
CA ASN A 296 4.22 4.57 -20.91
C ASN A 296 2.92 3.99 -20.35
N VAL A 297 2.89 2.67 -20.14
CA VAL A 297 1.70 1.93 -19.70
C VAL A 297 1.21 2.37 -18.32
N ASP A 298 2.12 2.70 -17.39
CA ASP A 298 1.77 3.14 -16.03
C ASP A 298 1.08 4.52 -16.06
N VAL A 299 1.57 5.41 -16.91
CA VAL A 299 0.98 6.76 -17.07
C VAL A 299 -0.39 6.66 -17.74
N ILE A 300 -0.54 5.83 -18.78
CA ILE A 300 -1.82 5.57 -19.43
C ILE A 300 -2.82 5.02 -18.41
N TYR A 301 -2.41 4.04 -17.62
CA TYR A 301 -3.24 3.44 -16.58
C TYR A 301 -3.67 4.46 -15.52
N ALA A 302 -2.74 5.29 -15.03
CA ALA A 302 -3.05 6.35 -14.07
C ALA A 302 -4.08 7.35 -14.62
N VAL A 303 -3.94 7.79 -15.88
CA VAL A 303 -4.91 8.67 -16.54
C VAL A 303 -6.28 7.98 -16.65
N ALA A 304 -6.33 6.71 -17.04
CA ALA A 304 -7.56 5.96 -17.20
C ALA A 304 -8.32 5.81 -15.87
N VAL A 305 -7.63 5.37 -14.81
CA VAL A 305 -8.22 5.18 -13.47
C VAL A 305 -8.69 6.50 -12.87
N LEU A 306 -7.89 7.58 -12.98
CA LEU A 306 -8.27 8.90 -12.48
C LEU A 306 -9.45 9.49 -13.27
N SER A 307 -9.51 9.25 -14.57
CA SER A 307 -10.66 9.65 -15.39
C SER A 307 -11.93 8.90 -14.98
N MET A 308 -11.83 7.60 -14.73
CA MET A 308 -12.93 6.80 -14.20
C MET A 308 -13.39 7.31 -12.82
N GLN A 309 -12.46 7.64 -11.91
CA GLN A 309 -12.77 8.22 -10.60
C GLN A 309 -13.50 9.58 -10.69
N LEU A 310 -13.25 10.32 -11.75
CA LEU A 310 -13.88 11.62 -12.05
C LEU A 310 -15.11 11.50 -12.94
N SER A 311 -15.58 10.28 -13.20
CA SER A 311 -16.71 9.98 -14.10
C SER A 311 -16.53 10.48 -15.54
N ASP A 312 -15.27 10.70 -15.95
CA ASP A 312 -14.93 11.00 -17.35
C ASP A 312 -14.75 9.67 -18.10
N TRP A 313 -15.89 9.04 -18.37
CA TRP A 313 -15.97 7.69 -18.94
C TRP A 313 -15.31 7.60 -20.32
N ALA A 314 -15.40 8.66 -21.13
CA ALA A 314 -14.84 8.68 -22.48
C ALA A 314 -13.30 8.62 -22.44
N THR A 315 -12.67 9.47 -21.63
CA THR A 315 -11.20 9.48 -21.47
C THR A 315 -10.72 8.19 -20.80
N ALA A 316 -11.48 7.66 -19.83
CA ALA A 316 -11.14 6.38 -19.18
C ALA A 316 -11.15 5.23 -20.20
N GLU A 317 -12.23 5.10 -20.98
CA GLU A 317 -12.39 4.06 -21.98
C GLU A 317 -11.29 4.10 -23.05
N GLU A 318 -11.01 5.29 -23.59
CA GLU A 318 -9.96 5.47 -24.59
C GLU A 318 -8.61 4.95 -24.09
N ASN A 319 -8.22 5.32 -22.86
CA ASN A 319 -6.92 4.94 -22.33
C ASN A 319 -6.87 3.46 -21.89
N PHE A 320 -7.96 2.89 -21.35
CA PHE A 320 -8.02 1.46 -21.09
C PHE A 320 -7.94 0.62 -22.38
N ARG A 321 -8.59 1.04 -23.47
CA ARG A 321 -8.45 0.37 -24.78
C ARG A 321 -7.01 0.44 -25.32
N LYS A 322 -6.30 1.55 -25.10
CA LYS A 322 -4.87 1.66 -25.46
C LYS A 322 -4.01 0.65 -24.71
N LEU A 323 -4.34 0.33 -23.46
CA LEU A 323 -3.61 -0.65 -22.65
C LEU A 323 -3.80 -2.09 -23.17
N LEU A 324 -5.01 -2.46 -23.59
CA LEU A 324 -5.27 -3.78 -24.15
C LEU A 324 -4.54 -4.05 -25.49
N GLY A 325 -4.21 -2.99 -26.23
CA GLY A 325 -3.38 -3.09 -27.43
C GLY A 325 -1.88 -3.22 -27.14
N ARG A 326 -1.49 -3.36 -25.86
CA ARG A 326 -0.09 -3.44 -25.41
C ARG A 326 0.08 -4.66 -24.49
N ASP A 327 1.32 -5.02 -24.23
CA ASP A 327 1.63 -6.10 -23.27
C ASP A 327 1.50 -5.57 -21.83
N PHE A 328 0.24 -5.44 -21.38
CA PHE A 328 -0.11 -4.97 -20.04
C PHE A 328 -0.50 -6.15 -19.16
N THR A 329 0.20 -6.31 -18.03
CA THR A 329 0.07 -7.48 -17.15
C THR A 329 -1.31 -7.63 -16.51
N GLU A 330 -2.03 -6.52 -16.29
CA GLU A 330 -3.35 -6.51 -15.63
C GLU A 330 -4.50 -6.36 -16.66
N ALA A 331 -4.40 -7.04 -17.81
CA ALA A 331 -5.39 -6.93 -18.89
C ALA A 331 -6.81 -7.29 -18.42
N ASP A 332 -6.98 -8.24 -17.50
CA ASP A 332 -8.28 -8.63 -16.97
C ASP A 332 -8.91 -7.58 -16.07
N THR A 333 -8.10 -6.87 -15.27
CA THR A 333 -8.56 -5.68 -14.54
C THR A 333 -9.05 -4.59 -15.49
N VAL A 334 -8.34 -4.37 -16.60
CA VAL A 334 -8.74 -3.41 -17.63
C VAL A 334 -10.05 -3.84 -18.32
N ARG A 335 -10.25 -5.12 -18.62
CA ARG A 335 -11.52 -5.65 -19.17
C ARG A 335 -12.67 -5.43 -18.21
N LEU A 336 -12.45 -5.69 -16.91
CA LEU A 336 -13.45 -5.44 -15.88
C LEU A 336 -13.87 -3.96 -15.85
N TYR A 337 -12.92 -3.02 -15.90
CA TYR A 337 -13.21 -1.59 -15.93
C TYR A 337 -13.92 -1.15 -17.22
N LEU A 338 -13.53 -1.68 -18.37
CA LEU A 338 -14.24 -1.42 -19.63
C LEU A 338 -15.69 -1.92 -19.59
N GLY A 339 -15.91 -3.08 -18.96
CA GLY A 339 -17.25 -3.59 -18.69
C GLY A 339 -18.07 -2.62 -17.83
N GLN A 340 -17.51 -2.11 -16.75
CA GLN A 340 -18.16 -1.14 -15.87
C GLN A 340 -18.47 0.19 -16.60
N ILE A 341 -17.53 0.70 -17.40
CA ILE A 341 -17.75 1.90 -18.21
C ILE A 341 -18.88 1.68 -19.22
N ALA A 342 -18.95 0.51 -19.83
CA ALA A 342 -20.04 0.16 -20.75
C ALA A 342 -21.40 0.09 -20.01
N GLU A 343 -21.44 -0.45 -18.77
CA GLU A 343 -22.64 -0.45 -17.92
C GLU A 343 -23.12 0.97 -17.61
N GLU A 344 -22.22 1.86 -17.18
CA GLU A 344 -22.55 3.26 -16.89
C GLU A 344 -23.10 3.97 -18.14
N GLY A 345 -22.56 3.61 -19.31
CA GLY A 345 -23.04 4.07 -20.61
C GLY A 345 -24.32 3.37 -21.10
N LYS A 346 -24.92 2.45 -20.31
CA LYS A 346 -26.08 1.62 -20.68
C LYS A 346 -25.86 0.80 -21.96
N ARG A 347 -24.61 0.42 -22.22
CA ARG A 347 -24.19 -0.42 -23.36
C ARG A 347 -24.05 -1.88 -22.90
N ASP A 348 -25.15 -2.45 -22.39
CA ASP A 348 -25.16 -3.77 -21.73
C ASP A 348 -24.53 -4.88 -22.57
N GLY A 349 -24.78 -4.88 -23.91
CA GLY A 349 -24.19 -5.89 -24.80
C GLY A 349 -22.68 -5.80 -24.89
N GLU A 350 -22.11 -4.60 -24.80
CA GLU A 350 -20.67 -4.39 -24.76
C GLU A 350 -20.09 -4.76 -23.38
N ALA A 351 -20.80 -4.41 -22.29
CA ALA A 351 -20.42 -4.80 -20.95
C ALA A 351 -20.33 -6.33 -20.79
N LEU A 352 -21.34 -7.06 -21.30
CA LEU A 352 -21.33 -8.53 -21.29
C LEU A 352 -20.13 -9.13 -22.04
N ARG A 353 -19.72 -8.52 -23.16
CA ARG A 353 -18.53 -8.97 -23.90
C ARG A 353 -17.26 -8.77 -23.07
N TRP A 354 -17.05 -7.56 -22.53
CA TRP A 354 -15.86 -7.26 -21.74
C TRP A 354 -15.74 -8.15 -20.52
N TYR A 355 -16.83 -8.37 -19.78
CA TYR A 355 -16.82 -9.27 -18.62
C TYR A 355 -16.60 -10.73 -19.03
N GLY A 356 -17.14 -11.16 -20.19
CA GLY A 356 -16.95 -12.50 -20.71
C GLY A 356 -15.51 -12.79 -21.17
N GLU A 357 -14.74 -11.76 -21.50
CA GLU A 357 -13.33 -11.87 -21.87
C GLU A 357 -12.37 -11.93 -20.66
N VAL A 358 -12.87 -11.75 -19.41
CA VAL A 358 -12.04 -11.86 -18.21
C VAL A 358 -11.68 -13.32 -17.95
N ALA A 359 -10.40 -13.63 -18.05
CA ALA A 359 -9.88 -14.98 -17.84
C ALA A 359 -10.03 -15.45 -16.37
N PRO A 360 -9.99 -16.79 -16.11
CA PRO A 360 -9.92 -17.31 -14.75
C PRO A 360 -8.73 -16.72 -13.97
N GLY A 361 -9.01 -16.08 -12.84
CA GLY A 361 -8.06 -15.38 -12.00
C GLY A 361 -8.75 -14.46 -11.00
N GLU A 362 -8.02 -13.52 -10.46
CA GLU A 362 -8.48 -12.63 -9.38
C GLU A 362 -9.77 -11.87 -9.72
N GLN A 363 -9.92 -11.38 -10.97
CA GLN A 363 -11.06 -10.59 -11.40
C GLN A 363 -12.23 -11.43 -11.93
N HIS A 364 -12.04 -12.74 -12.08
CA HIS A 364 -13.00 -13.61 -12.75
C HIS A 364 -14.36 -13.63 -12.06
N LEU A 365 -14.40 -13.93 -10.77
CA LEU A 365 -15.66 -14.01 -10.04
C LEU A 365 -16.43 -12.69 -10.04
N ALA A 366 -15.73 -11.57 -9.92
CA ALA A 366 -16.34 -10.25 -10.01
C ALA A 366 -17.00 -10.03 -11.38
N ALA A 367 -16.32 -10.40 -12.46
CA ALA A 367 -16.87 -10.30 -13.82
C ALA A 367 -18.11 -11.21 -14.00
N GLN A 368 -18.06 -12.47 -13.54
CA GLN A 368 -19.20 -13.40 -13.66
C GLN A 368 -20.43 -12.93 -12.86
N MET A 369 -20.22 -12.37 -11.67
CA MET A 369 -21.31 -11.78 -10.89
C MET A 369 -21.93 -10.56 -11.61
N ARG A 370 -21.12 -9.73 -12.30
CA ARG A 370 -21.63 -8.61 -13.11
C ARG A 370 -22.43 -9.09 -14.31
N ILE A 371 -22.00 -10.14 -15.00
CA ILE A 371 -22.77 -10.76 -16.10
C ILE A 371 -24.16 -11.17 -15.59
N ALA A 372 -24.21 -11.87 -14.47
CA ALA A 372 -25.46 -12.33 -13.90
C ALA A 372 -26.42 -11.18 -13.49
N GLN A 373 -25.86 -10.11 -12.91
CA GLN A 373 -26.63 -8.91 -12.58
C GLN A 373 -27.19 -8.21 -13.83
N LEU A 374 -26.38 -8.11 -14.89
CA LEU A 374 -26.82 -7.55 -16.18
C LEU A 374 -27.96 -8.37 -16.78
N LEU A 375 -27.83 -9.70 -16.80
CA LEU A 375 -28.90 -10.59 -17.30
C LEU A 375 -30.18 -10.41 -16.51
N ALA A 376 -30.10 -10.34 -15.17
CA ALA A 376 -31.28 -10.12 -14.33
C ALA A 376 -31.94 -8.77 -14.60
N ARG A 377 -31.17 -7.69 -14.76
CA ARG A 377 -31.71 -6.36 -15.14
C ARG A 377 -32.41 -6.35 -16.50
N GLN A 378 -32.00 -7.21 -17.42
CA GLN A 378 -32.65 -7.40 -18.70
C GLN A 378 -33.91 -8.28 -18.62
N GLY A 379 -34.38 -8.65 -17.42
CA GLY A 379 -35.53 -9.53 -17.22
C GLY A 379 -35.20 -11.02 -17.36
N LYS A 380 -33.93 -11.38 -17.53
CA LYS A 380 -33.44 -12.76 -17.72
C LYS A 380 -32.91 -13.36 -16.42
N LEU A 381 -33.71 -13.27 -15.34
CA LEU A 381 -33.29 -13.71 -14.01
C LEU A 381 -32.76 -15.16 -13.99
N GLU A 382 -33.47 -16.08 -14.63
CA GLU A 382 -33.11 -17.51 -14.58
C GLU A 382 -31.83 -17.80 -15.39
N GLU A 383 -31.54 -17.01 -16.45
CA GLU A 383 -30.25 -17.08 -17.16
C GLU A 383 -29.12 -16.58 -16.26
N GLY A 384 -29.33 -15.46 -15.54
CA GLY A 384 -28.36 -14.93 -14.58
C GLY A 384 -28.04 -15.91 -13.44
N ARG A 385 -29.07 -16.53 -12.86
CA ARG A 385 -28.91 -17.57 -11.84
C ARG A 385 -28.12 -18.78 -12.35
N ARG A 386 -28.49 -19.31 -13.52
CA ARG A 386 -27.80 -20.44 -14.16
C ARG A 386 -26.33 -20.10 -14.40
N HIS A 387 -26.05 -18.90 -14.87
CA HIS A 387 -24.68 -18.44 -15.10
C HIS A 387 -23.83 -18.51 -13.81
N LEU A 388 -24.35 -18.04 -12.67
CA LEU A 388 -23.65 -18.15 -11.38
C LEU A 388 -23.46 -19.60 -10.93
N GLN A 389 -24.47 -20.45 -11.13
CA GLN A 389 -24.42 -21.87 -10.78
C GLN A 389 -23.39 -22.65 -11.59
N GLU A 390 -23.25 -22.34 -12.87
CA GLU A 390 -22.33 -22.99 -13.82
C GLU A 390 -20.90 -22.41 -13.75
N THR A 391 -20.73 -21.22 -13.15
CA THR A 391 -19.39 -20.60 -13.01
C THR A 391 -18.45 -21.51 -12.22
N ARG A 392 -17.33 -21.86 -12.84
CA ARG A 392 -16.29 -22.70 -12.22
C ARG A 392 -15.50 -21.89 -11.19
N THR A 393 -15.22 -22.53 -10.07
CA THR A 393 -14.42 -21.97 -8.98
C THR A 393 -13.25 -22.90 -8.67
N ALA A 394 -12.15 -22.31 -8.15
CA ALA A 394 -10.97 -23.08 -7.77
C ALA A 394 -11.23 -23.99 -6.56
N ASP A 395 -12.02 -23.49 -5.60
CA ASP A 395 -12.39 -24.23 -4.40
C ASP A 395 -13.84 -23.95 -3.97
N ASN A 396 -14.25 -24.60 -2.86
CA ASN A 396 -15.59 -24.41 -2.30
C ASN A 396 -15.79 -23.05 -1.61
N ALA A 397 -14.72 -22.39 -1.15
CA ALA A 397 -14.81 -21.07 -0.53
C ALA A 397 -15.22 -20.01 -1.56
N ASP A 398 -14.70 -20.11 -2.80
CA ASP A 398 -15.05 -19.23 -3.90
C ASP A 398 -16.54 -19.35 -4.33
N ARG A 399 -17.23 -20.43 -3.95
CA ARG A 399 -18.67 -20.61 -4.22
C ARG A 399 -19.55 -19.70 -3.38
N ILE A 400 -19.11 -19.27 -2.21
CA ILE A 400 -19.93 -18.46 -1.30
C ILE A 400 -20.29 -17.10 -1.91
N PRO A 401 -19.35 -16.32 -2.48
CA PRO A 401 -19.69 -15.07 -3.17
C PRO A 401 -20.71 -15.24 -4.30
N LEU A 402 -20.61 -16.31 -5.09
CA LEU A 402 -21.55 -16.59 -6.18
C LEU A 402 -22.96 -16.91 -5.66
N LEU A 403 -23.04 -17.68 -4.58
CA LEU A 403 -24.31 -18.02 -3.93
C LEU A 403 -24.99 -16.79 -3.32
N LEU A 404 -24.19 -15.91 -2.68
CA LEU A 404 -24.69 -14.64 -2.16
C LEU A 404 -25.14 -13.71 -3.30
N ALA A 405 -24.44 -13.70 -4.42
CA ALA A 405 -24.87 -12.97 -5.61
C ALA A 405 -26.19 -13.53 -6.17
N GLU A 406 -26.37 -14.85 -6.24
CA GLU A 406 -27.64 -15.46 -6.66
C GLU A 406 -28.77 -15.09 -5.69
N SER A 407 -28.53 -15.18 -4.38
CA SER A 407 -29.49 -14.73 -3.35
C SER A 407 -29.88 -13.26 -3.54
N GLN A 408 -28.89 -12.39 -3.87
CA GLN A 408 -29.15 -10.98 -4.16
C GLN A 408 -30.03 -10.79 -5.40
N LEU A 409 -29.78 -11.53 -6.49
CA LEU A 409 -30.60 -11.47 -7.70
C LEU A 409 -32.08 -11.85 -7.40
N LEU A 410 -32.29 -12.89 -6.60
CA LEU A 410 -33.62 -13.31 -6.17
C LEU A 410 -34.30 -12.25 -5.30
N ARG A 411 -33.55 -11.65 -4.39
CA ARG A 411 -34.03 -10.58 -3.51
C ARG A 411 -34.46 -9.34 -4.32
N ASP A 412 -33.63 -8.94 -5.28
CA ASP A 412 -33.92 -7.78 -6.15
C ASP A 412 -35.13 -8.01 -7.06
N ALA A 413 -35.39 -9.28 -7.41
CA ALA A 413 -36.60 -9.71 -8.14
C ALA A 413 -37.83 -9.91 -7.24
N GLY A 414 -37.76 -9.57 -5.94
CA GLY A 414 -38.86 -9.75 -4.98
C GLY A 414 -39.08 -11.20 -4.51
N LYS A 415 -38.24 -12.14 -4.94
CA LYS A 415 -38.35 -13.58 -4.64
C LYS A 415 -37.66 -13.93 -3.30
N ILE A 416 -38.04 -13.24 -2.22
CA ILE A 416 -37.38 -13.34 -0.91
C ILE A 416 -37.41 -14.79 -0.36
N ARG A 417 -38.52 -15.52 -0.56
CA ARG A 417 -38.63 -16.91 -0.10
C ARG A 417 -37.63 -17.82 -0.83
N GLU A 418 -37.51 -17.69 -2.15
CA GLU A 418 -36.58 -18.49 -2.94
C GLU A 418 -35.12 -18.18 -2.52
N ALA A 419 -34.80 -16.91 -2.25
CA ALA A 419 -33.48 -16.50 -1.76
C ALA A 419 -33.17 -17.16 -0.39
N PHE A 420 -34.14 -17.16 0.50
CA PHE A 420 -33.99 -17.79 1.81
C PHE A 420 -33.78 -19.32 1.68
N GLU A 421 -34.61 -20.02 0.92
CA GLU A 421 -34.52 -21.48 0.71
C GLU A 421 -33.17 -21.88 0.06
N LEU A 422 -32.64 -21.07 -0.83
CA LEU A 422 -31.31 -21.24 -1.43
C LEU A 422 -30.21 -21.26 -0.36
N LEU A 423 -30.22 -20.24 0.54
CA LEU A 423 -29.21 -20.13 1.60
C LEU A 423 -29.42 -21.20 2.69
N ASP A 424 -30.66 -21.53 3.04
CA ASP A 424 -31.01 -22.54 4.06
C ASP A 424 -30.52 -23.93 3.60
N THR A 425 -30.73 -24.28 2.34
CA THR A 425 -30.21 -25.53 1.74
C THR A 425 -28.68 -25.60 1.84
N ARG A 426 -27.98 -24.50 1.60
CA ARG A 426 -26.52 -24.47 1.71
C ARG A 426 -26.05 -24.54 3.17
N LEU A 427 -26.75 -23.87 4.08
CA LEU A 427 -26.46 -23.92 5.52
C LEU A 427 -26.67 -25.31 6.11
N ALA A 428 -27.60 -26.11 5.56
CA ALA A 428 -27.76 -27.52 5.98
C ALA A 428 -26.48 -28.34 5.69
N ALA A 429 -25.78 -28.04 4.60
CA ALA A 429 -24.50 -28.69 4.24
C ALA A 429 -23.28 -28.06 4.90
N GLN A 430 -23.30 -26.75 5.15
CA GLN A 430 -22.21 -25.95 5.73
C GLN A 430 -22.75 -25.04 6.84
N PRO A 431 -23.06 -25.59 8.01
CA PRO A 431 -23.85 -24.89 9.03
C PRO A 431 -23.10 -23.78 9.78
N GLU A 432 -21.79 -23.63 9.56
CA GLU A 432 -20.94 -22.66 10.27
C GLU A 432 -20.34 -21.57 9.37
N GLN A 433 -20.92 -21.34 8.18
CA GLN A 433 -20.51 -20.27 7.28
C GLN A 433 -21.06 -18.92 7.74
N PRO A 434 -20.19 -17.99 8.19
CA PRO A 434 -20.64 -16.73 8.79
C PRO A 434 -21.47 -15.86 7.84
N GLU A 435 -21.05 -15.76 6.57
CA GLU A 435 -21.70 -14.93 5.56
C GLU A 435 -23.12 -15.44 5.25
N LEU A 436 -23.28 -16.77 5.16
CA LEU A 436 -24.59 -17.39 4.91
C LEU A 436 -25.51 -17.26 6.12
N LEU A 437 -24.99 -17.42 7.34
CA LEU A 437 -25.76 -17.23 8.57
C LEU A 437 -26.32 -15.81 8.68
N TYR A 438 -25.48 -14.81 8.34
CA TYR A 438 -25.90 -13.42 8.38
C TYR A 438 -26.98 -13.10 7.34
N GLU A 439 -26.74 -13.42 6.07
CA GLU A 439 -27.73 -13.17 5.00
C GLU A 439 -29.02 -13.96 5.17
N SER A 440 -28.95 -15.22 5.60
CA SER A 440 -30.14 -16.02 5.91
C SER A 440 -30.96 -15.42 7.06
N ALA A 441 -30.29 -14.86 8.08
CA ALA A 441 -30.97 -14.17 9.17
C ALA A 441 -31.73 -12.93 8.68
N LEU A 442 -31.11 -12.11 7.81
CA LEU A 442 -31.77 -10.92 7.25
C LEU A 442 -32.95 -11.28 6.34
N LEU A 443 -32.86 -12.39 5.59
CA LEU A 443 -33.99 -12.89 4.79
C LEU A 443 -35.09 -13.46 5.66
N ALA A 444 -34.75 -14.17 6.77
CA ALA A 444 -35.70 -14.68 7.74
C ALA A 444 -36.50 -13.53 8.40
N GLU A 445 -35.85 -12.41 8.70
CA GLU A 445 -36.53 -11.20 9.19
C GLU A 445 -37.62 -10.73 8.23
N LYS A 446 -37.29 -10.59 6.94
CA LYS A 446 -38.25 -10.18 5.90
C LYS A 446 -39.39 -11.16 5.71
N LEU A 447 -39.19 -12.42 6.05
CA LEU A 447 -40.23 -13.47 6.01
C LEU A 447 -41.00 -13.61 7.35
N GLY A 448 -40.69 -12.79 8.36
CA GLY A 448 -41.29 -12.88 9.69
C GLY A 448 -40.84 -14.10 10.51
N ARG A 449 -39.77 -14.82 10.07
CA ARG A 449 -39.25 -16.01 10.74
C ARG A 449 -38.21 -15.62 11.81
N GLN A 450 -38.70 -15.04 12.88
CA GLN A 450 -37.88 -14.49 13.96
C GLN A 450 -37.07 -15.54 14.73
N ASP A 451 -37.57 -16.77 14.82
CA ASP A 451 -36.91 -17.95 15.40
C ASP A 451 -35.60 -18.27 14.64
N VAL A 452 -35.66 -18.24 13.32
CA VAL A 452 -34.51 -18.51 12.45
C VAL A 452 -33.50 -17.36 12.49
N LEU A 453 -33.97 -16.10 12.42
CA LEU A 453 -33.14 -14.92 12.59
C LEU A 453 -32.31 -15.02 13.87
N GLU A 454 -32.96 -15.21 15.01
CA GLU A 454 -32.29 -15.25 16.30
C GLU A 454 -31.30 -16.43 16.38
N ALA A 455 -31.71 -17.64 15.93
CA ALA A 455 -30.87 -18.83 15.95
C ALA A 455 -29.58 -18.62 15.11
N ASN A 456 -29.73 -18.10 13.90
CA ASN A 456 -28.59 -17.86 12.99
C ASN A 456 -27.66 -16.77 13.52
N LEU A 457 -28.18 -15.64 14.01
CA LEU A 457 -27.32 -14.55 14.54
C LEU A 457 -26.61 -14.97 15.83
N ARG A 458 -27.29 -15.70 16.74
CA ARG A 458 -26.63 -16.24 17.94
C ARG A 458 -25.54 -17.26 17.59
N LYS A 459 -25.76 -18.07 16.57
CA LYS A 459 -24.75 -19.00 16.05
C LYS A 459 -23.55 -18.23 15.45
N LEU A 460 -23.83 -17.22 14.64
CA LEU A 460 -22.79 -16.36 14.05
C LEU A 460 -21.95 -15.67 15.13
N ILE A 461 -22.58 -15.10 16.15
CA ILE A 461 -21.89 -14.46 17.28
C ILE A 461 -20.97 -15.43 18.03
N ARG A 462 -21.36 -16.71 18.17
CA ARG A 462 -20.50 -17.74 18.78
C ARG A 462 -19.28 -18.08 17.93
N ILE A 463 -19.47 -18.16 16.61
CA ILE A 463 -18.39 -18.50 15.65
C ILE A 463 -17.45 -17.32 15.46
N LYS A 464 -18.01 -16.10 15.38
CA LYS A 464 -17.30 -14.87 15.09
C LYS A 464 -17.67 -13.77 16.10
N PRO A 465 -17.07 -13.79 17.32
CA PRO A 465 -17.42 -12.87 18.41
C PRO A 465 -17.06 -11.39 18.15
N ASP A 466 -16.37 -11.10 17.07
CA ASP A 466 -16.01 -9.76 16.60
C ASP A 466 -16.93 -9.22 15.49
N HIS A 467 -17.99 -9.94 15.15
CA HIS A 467 -18.92 -9.56 14.09
C HIS A 467 -19.94 -8.51 14.56
N ALA A 468 -19.56 -7.23 14.55
CA ALA A 468 -20.38 -6.11 15.04
C ALA A 468 -21.82 -6.10 14.50
N HIS A 469 -22.00 -6.29 13.18
CA HIS A 469 -23.31 -6.26 12.56
C HIS A 469 -24.24 -7.40 13.00
N ALA A 470 -23.69 -8.56 13.42
CA ALA A 470 -24.54 -9.65 13.94
C ALA A 470 -25.14 -9.29 15.31
N TYR A 471 -24.33 -8.69 16.19
CA TYR A 471 -24.83 -8.15 17.46
C TYR A 471 -25.88 -7.06 17.23
N ASN A 472 -25.60 -6.15 16.30
CA ASN A 472 -26.52 -5.06 15.96
C ASN A 472 -27.85 -5.59 15.41
N ALA A 473 -27.82 -6.48 14.43
CA ALA A 473 -29.03 -7.04 13.82
C ALA A 473 -29.91 -7.78 14.85
N LEU A 474 -29.29 -8.57 15.74
CA LEU A 474 -30.02 -9.24 16.79
C LEU A 474 -30.61 -8.25 17.80
N GLY A 475 -29.83 -7.29 18.26
CA GLY A 475 -30.26 -6.26 19.21
C GLY A 475 -31.37 -5.37 18.64
N TYR A 476 -31.22 -4.91 17.40
CA TYR A 476 -32.22 -4.11 16.70
C TYR A 476 -33.53 -4.86 16.52
N SER A 477 -33.49 -6.13 16.07
CA SER A 477 -34.69 -6.97 15.90
C SER A 477 -35.43 -7.19 17.22
N LEU A 478 -34.74 -7.28 18.35
CA LEU A 478 -35.37 -7.34 19.66
C LEU A 478 -35.98 -5.99 20.07
N ALA A 479 -35.28 -4.88 19.84
CA ALA A 479 -35.74 -3.53 20.16
C ALA A 479 -37.00 -3.16 19.35
N GLU A 480 -36.99 -3.45 18.04
CA GLU A 480 -38.11 -3.17 17.13
C GLU A 480 -39.41 -3.85 17.60
N ARG A 481 -39.31 -5.09 18.07
CA ARG A 481 -40.42 -5.86 18.61
C ARG A 481 -40.77 -5.55 20.07
N ASN A 482 -40.10 -4.60 20.68
CA ASN A 482 -40.21 -4.25 22.10
C ASN A 482 -40.02 -5.47 23.04
N GLN A 483 -39.07 -6.36 22.70
CA GLN A 483 -38.80 -7.59 23.42
C GLN A 483 -37.40 -7.56 24.02
N ARG A 484 -37.25 -8.04 25.26
CA ARG A 484 -35.94 -8.20 25.92
C ARG A 484 -35.03 -6.97 25.75
N LEU A 485 -35.56 -5.77 25.95
CA LEU A 485 -34.89 -4.49 25.70
C LEU A 485 -33.55 -4.35 26.42
N ALA A 486 -33.39 -4.94 27.60
CA ALA A 486 -32.13 -4.94 28.32
C ALA A 486 -31.04 -5.77 27.60
N GLU A 487 -31.43 -6.92 27.04
CA GLU A 487 -30.53 -7.73 26.19
C GLU A 487 -30.24 -7.03 24.87
N ALA A 488 -31.24 -6.42 24.25
CA ALA A 488 -31.09 -5.64 23.02
C ALA A 488 -30.03 -4.54 23.18
N GLU A 489 -30.11 -3.76 24.25
CA GLU A 489 -29.12 -2.72 24.56
C GLU A 489 -27.72 -3.29 24.75
N GLN A 490 -27.57 -4.40 25.49
CA GLN A 490 -26.25 -5.03 25.69
C GLN A 490 -25.65 -5.51 24.37
N LEU A 491 -26.46 -6.10 23.49
CA LEU A 491 -26.00 -6.53 22.17
C LEU A 491 -25.55 -5.34 21.30
N ILE A 492 -26.38 -4.28 21.25
CA ILE A 492 -26.04 -3.08 20.48
C ILE A 492 -24.82 -2.34 21.08
N ALA A 493 -24.70 -2.29 22.42
CA ALA A 493 -23.53 -1.74 23.10
C ALA A 493 -22.25 -2.52 22.73
N LYS A 494 -22.35 -3.86 22.63
CA LYS A 494 -21.24 -4.69 22.15
C LYS A 494 -20.90 -4.39 20.68
N ALA A 495 -21.90 -4.23 19.82
CA ALA A 495 -21.70 -3.83 18.43
C ALA A 495 -20.98 -2.47 18.33
N LEU A 496 -21.40 -1.50 19.15
CA LEU A 496 -20.82 -0.15 19.18
C LEU A 496 -19.37 -0.15 19.71
N GLN A 497 -19.02 -1.04 20.63
CA GLN A 497 -17.62 -1.24 21.06
C GLN A 497 -16.74 -1.77 19.94
N LEU A 498 -17.29 -2.67 19.09
CA LEU A 498 -16.58 -3.26 17.96
C LEU A 498 -16.47 -2.30 16.76
N SER A 499 -17.47 -1.43 16.57
CA SER A 499 -17.53 -0.46 15.47
C SER A 499 -18.09 0.89 15.97
N PRO A 500 -17.29 1.71 16.64
CA PRO A 500 -17.77 2.90 17.36
C PRO A 500 -18.27 4.05 16.45
N ASP A 501 -17.83 4.07 15.18
CA ASP A 501 -18.18 5.13 14.23
C ASP A 501 -19.20 4.67 13.16
N ASP A 502 -19.81 3.48 13.34
CA ASP A 502 -20.84 3.01 12.44
C ASP A 502 -22.16 3.76 12.69
N PRO A 503 -22.71 4.50 11.70
CA PRO A 503 -23.92 5.29 11.88
C PRO A 503 -25.16 4.42 12.13
N PHE A 504 -25.25 3.23 11.55
CA PHE A 504 -26.39 2.34 11.73
C PHE A 504 -26.41 1.66 13.11
N ILE A 505 -25.23 1.29 13.64
CA ILE A 505 -25.11 0.79 15.00
C ILE A 505 -25.41 1.90 16.01
N THR A 506 -24.95 3.12 15.71
CA THR A 506 -25.23 4.31 16.53
C THR A 506 -26.73 4.63 16.54
N ASP A 507 -27.41 4.53 15.39
CA ASP A 507 -28.86 4.67 15.26
C ASP A 507 -29.60 3.62 16.08
N SER A 508 -29.21 2.34 15.94
CA SER A 508 -29.81 1.24 16.70
C SER A 508 -29.69 1.44 18.21
N MET A 509 -28.58 2.03 18.69
CA MET A 509 -28.44 2.40 20.11
C MET A 509 -29.45 3.47 20.50
N GLY A 510 -29.62 4.51 19.68
CA GLY A 510 -30.64 5.53 19.90
C GLY A 510 -32.04 4.93 19.91
N TRP A 511 -32.32 4.02 18.97
CA TRP A 511 -33.63 3.35 18.88
C TRP A 511 -33.95 2.50 20.13
N VAL A 512 -33.02 1.66 20.59
CA VAL A 512 -33.27 0.82 21.79
C VAL A 512 -33.45 1.67 23.04
N LEU A 513 -32.73 2.79 23.19
CA LEU A 513 -32.93 3.74 24.31
C LEU A 513 -34.32 4.38 24.25
N TYR A 514 -34.78 4.78 23.08
CA TYR A 514 -36.16 5.28 22.88
C TYR A 514 -37.19 4.23 23.29
N ARG A 515 -37.05 2.99 22.82
CA ARG A 515 -37.96 1.87 23.19
C ARG A 515 -37.95 1.55 24.69
N LYS A 516 -36.86 1.86 25.39
CA LYS A 516 -36.76 1.77 26.85
C LYS A 516 -37.35 2.96 27.60
N GLY A 517 -37.69 4.06 26.89
CA GLY A 517 -38.18 5.32 27.47
C GLY A 517 -37.12 6.38 27.77
N ASP A 518 -35.84 6.11 27.49
CA ASP A 518 -34.78 7.11 27.61
C ASP A 518 -34.69 7.95 26.33
N THR A 519 -35.61 8.94 26.24
CA THR A 519 -35.68 9.82 25.06
C THR A 519 -34.50 10.79 24.96
N ALA A 520 -33.86 11.16 26.09
CA ALA A 520 -32.70 12.06 26.08
C ALA A 520 -31.45 11.34 25.55
N GLY A 521 -31.20 10.13 26.04
CA GLY A 521 -30.15 9.27 25.50
C GLY A 521 -30.37 8.95 24.03
N ALA A 522 -31.61 8.60 23.64
CA ALA A 522 -31.99 8.34 22.26
C ALA A 522 -31.63 9.49 21.32
N LEU A 523 -32.02 10.72 21.66
CA LEU A 523 -31.70 11.90 20.84
C LEU A 523 -30.20 12.11 20.64
N THR A 524 -29.41 11.89 21.68
CA THR A 524 -27.96 12.03 21.60
C THR A 524 -27.36 11.09 20.55
N TYR A 525 -27.74 9.81 20.56
CA TYR A 525 -27.24 8.83 19.63
C TYR A 525 -27.81 9.02 18.20
N LEU A 526 -29.11 9.30 18.06
CA LEU A 526 -29.74 9.51 16.75
C LEU A 526 -29.19 10.77 16.06
N GLN A 527 -28.98 11.86 16.78
CA GLN A 527 -28.35 13.07 16.22
C GLN A 527 -26.90 12.81 15.77
N ARG A 528 -26.13 12.04 16.59
CA ARG A 528 -24.79 11.62 16.19
C ARG A 528 -24.84 10.75 14.93
N ALA A 529 -25.70 9.74 14.88
CA ALA A 529 -25.83 8.87 13.70
C ALA A 529 -26.16 9.68 12.44
N TYR A 530 -27.12 10.59 12.54
CA TYR A 530 -27.53 11.45 11.42
C TYR A 530 -26.43 12.42 10.99
N SER A 531 -25.63 12.93 11.94
CA SER A 531 -24.47 13.78 11.61
C SER A 531 -23.35 13.04 10.88
N ILE A 532 -23.15 11.77 11.19
CA ILE A 532 -22.16 10.91 10.49
C ILE A 532 -22.69 10.58 9.09
N ARG A 533 -23.98 10.23 8.99
CA ARG A 533 -24.62 9.87 7.72
C ARG A 533 -26.09 10.28 7.71
N PRO A 534 -26.47 11.25 6.88
CA PRO A 534 -27.87 11.63 6.64
C PRO A 534 -28.57 10.53 5.82
N ASP A 535 -29.00 9.47 6.50
CA ASP A 535 -29.69 8.32 5.90
C ASP A 535 -31.20 8.42 6.16
N PRO A 536 -32.08 7.98 5.24
CA PRO A 536 -33.53 8.08 5.40
C PRO A 536 -34.10 7.28 6.59
N GLU A 537 -33.53 6.14 6.92
CA GLU A 537 -33.98 5.35 8.07
C GLU A 537 -33.56 6.03 9.39
N ILE A 538 -32.33 6.54 9.46
CA ILE A 538 -31.86 7.33 10.62
C ILE A 538 -32.71 8.61 10.77
N ALA A 539 -33.06 9.26 9.67
CA ALA A 539 -33.92 10.44 9.69
C ALA A 539 -35.35 10.11 10.19
N ALA A 540 -35.87 8.92 9.84
CA ALA A 540 -37.16 8.46 10.30
C ALA A 540 -37.16 8.30 11.83
N HIS A 541 -36.18 7.58 12.40
CA HIS A 541 -36.03 7.39 13.85
C HIS A 541 -35.79 8.72 14.59
N LEU A 542 -34.87 9.54 14.12
CA LEU A 542 -34.59 10.85 14.72
C LEU A 542 -35.82 11.75 14.74
N GLY A 543 -36.53 11.84 13.62
CA GLY A 543 -37.73 12.66 13.52
C GLY A 543 -38.86 12.14 14.41
N GLU A 544 -39.04 10.82 14.54
CA GLU A 544 -40.03 10.24 15.46
C GLU A 544 -39.74 10.63 16.91
N VAL A 545 -38.48 10.47 17.36
CA VAL A 545 -38.12 10.83 18.73
C VAL A 545 -38.21 12.34 18.96
N LEU A 546 -37.80 13.17 18.00
CA LEU A 546 -37.99 14.64 18.07
C LEU A 546 -39.48 15.01 18.19
N TRP A 547 -40.33 14.35 17.46
CA TRP A 547 -41.77 14.58 17.53
C TRP A 547 -42.36 14.24 18.89
N VAL A 548 -42.02 13.10 19.45
CA VAL A 548 -42.49 12.63 20.75
C VAL A 548 -42.04 13.53 21.91
N VAL A 549 -40.83 14.09 21.83
CA VAL A 549 -40.35 15.06 22.85
C VAL A 549 -40.86 16.49 22.61
N GLY A 550 -41.74 16.72 21.63
CA GLY A 550 -42.37 18.00 21.38
C GLY A 550 -41.58 18.94 20.43
N ARG A 551 -40.42 18.55 19.92
CA ARG A 551 -39.59 19.33 18.96
C ARG A 551 -40.09 19.13 17.51
N ARG A 552 -41.41 19.41 17.31
CA ARG A 552 -42.11 19.05 16.08
C ARG A 552 -41.60 19.75 14.83
N ASP A 553 -41.14 20.98 14.93
CA ASP A 553 -40.61 21.69 13.78
C ASP A 553 -39.31 21.09 13.29
N GLU A 554 -38.43 20.69 14.22
CA GLU A 554 -37.19 19.99 13.89
C GLU A 554 -37.45 18.59 13.31
N ALA A 555 -38.44 17.87 13.83
CA ALA A 555 -38.84 16.60 13.24
C ALA A 555 -39.27 16.74 11.77
N LYS A 556 -40.14 17.73 11.50
CA LYS A 556 -40.59 18.03 10.13
C LYS A 556 -39.44 18.42 9.21
N MET A 557 -38.52 19.26 9.67
CA MET A 557 -37.32 19.65 8.90
C MET A 557 -36.46 18.43 8.56
N THR A 558 -36.16 17.58 9.55
CA THR A 558 -35.37 16.37 9.37
C THR A 558 -35.98 15.45 8.31
N TRP A 559 -37.29 15.16 8.42
CA TRP A 559 -37.99 14.33 7.45
C TRP A 559 -38.05 14.96 6.05
N GLN A 560 -38.30 16.28 5.95
CA GLN A 560 -38.40 16.97 4.65
C GLN A 560 -37.04 17.00 3.94
N GLU A 561 -35.96 17.27 4.65
CA GLU A 561 -34.61 17.24 4.09
C GLU A 561 -34.24 15.84 3.59
N ALA A 562 -34.52 14.80 4.41
CA ALA A 562 -34.27 13.42 4.02
C ALA A 562 -35.15 12.98 2.83
N ALA A 563 -36.43 13.37 2.79
CA ALA A 563 -37.34 13.06 1.69
C ALA A 563 -36.94 13.78 0.37
N LYS A 564 -36.40 14.99 0.48
CA LYS A 564 -35.87 15.72 -0.68
C LYS A 564 -34.62 15.04 -1.25
N ALA A 565 -33.74 14.51 -0.38
CA ALA A 565 -32.52 13.79 -0.78
C ALA A 565 -32.84 12.38 -1.30
N HIS A 566 -33.90 11.74 -0.79
CA HIS A 566 -34.29 10.36 -1.10
C HIS A 566 -35.78 10.29 -1.52
N PRO A 567 -36.16 10.81 -2.70
CA PRO A 567 -37.54 10.83 -3.15
C PRO A 567 -38.12 9.40 -3.28
N GLY A 568 -39.30 9.18 -2.70
CA GLY A 568 -39.97 7.89 -2.80
C GLY A 568 -39.49 6.82 -1.81
N ASN A 569 -38.69 7.17 -0.80
CA ASN A 569 -38.34 6.24 0.27
C ASN A 569 -39.61 5.88 1.07
N GLU A 570 -39.92 4.56 1.15
CA GLU A 570 -41.15 4.05 1.77
C GLU A 570 -41.18 4.30 3.28
N VAL A 571 -40.06 4.10 3.99
CA VAL A 571 -39.96 4.28 5.44
C VAL A 571 -40.25 5.72 5.84
N LEU A 572 -39.62 6.69 5.17
CA LEU A 572 -39.91 8.10 5.40
C LEU A 572 -41.35 8.47 5.07
N THR A 573 -41.90 7.92 3.99
CA THR A 573 -43.28 8.19 3.56
C THR A 573 -44.27 7.70 4.60
N GLU A 574 -44.05 6.50 5.16
CA GLU A 574 -44.91 5.92 6.20
C GLU A 574 -44.83 6.70 7.51
N VAL A 575 -43.62 7.04 7.96
CA VAL A 575 -43.40 7.82 9.18
C VAL A 575 -44.03 9.23 9.05
N ILE A 576 -43.82 9.93 7.94
CA ILE A 576 -44.41 11.24 7.71
C ILE A 576 -45.95 11.17 7.72
N LYS A 577 -46.54 10.15 7.08
CA LYS A 577 -48.00 9.96 7.09
C LYS A 577 -48.54 9.67 8.49
N HIS A 578 -47.79 8.94 9.30
CA HIS A 578 -48.19 8.58 10.66
C HIS A 578 -48.21 9.81 11.59
N PHE A 579 -47.19 10.64 11.55
CA PHE A 579 -47.04 11.77 12.47
C PHE A 579 -47.50 13.12 11.93
N SER A 580 -47.65 13.28 10.62
CA SER A 580 -48.05 14.52 9.96
C SER A 580 -49.02 14.20 8.81
N PRO A 581 -50.24 13.69 9.12
CA PRO A 581 -51.22 13.29 8.12
C PRO A 581 -51.77 14.49 7.31
#